data_4e8fb0157b2809ad553df2a077ba372e
#
_entry.id   4e8fb0157b2809ad553df2a077ba372e
#
_cell.length_a   1.000
_cell.length_b   1.000
_cell.length_c   1.000
_cell.angle_alpha   90.00
_cell.angle_beta   90.00
_cell.angle_gamma   90.00
#
_symmetry.space_group_name_H-M   'P 1'
#
loop_
_entity.id
_entity.type
_entity.pdbx_description
1 polymer ?
#
loop_
_entity_poly.entity_id
_entity_poly.type
_entity_poly.pdbx_seq_one_letter_code
_entity_poly.pdbx_strand_id
1 'polypeptide(L)'
;MRADAKKNYAQLLSTARDVFMEQGADASLRDIARRAEVGLGTLYRHFPTREALLEALLRASFEALADRAKELETSAASDQALLAWLQEIVAFTHEHRGILGPMMGAIEDPDSALHASCVTLRSAGAALLARAQADGKARPDLDGAELFDLIAALAWLREQPSHAPRTDRIFSIIAGAILMNRAG
;
A
#
# COMPACT_ATOMS: atom_id res chain seq x y z
N MET A 1 -30.64 -1.69 -8.24
CA MET A 1 -29.67 -1.53 -9.36
C MET A 1 -28.36 -0.84 -8.98
N ARG A 2 -28.32 0.45 -8.47
CA ARG A 2 -27.01 1.06 -8.09
C ARG A 2 -26.35 0.42 -6.87
N ALA A 3 -27.14 -0.01 -5.87
CA ALA A 3 -26.64 -0.65 -4.65
C ALA A 3 -26.01 -2.03 -4.97
N ASP A 4 -26.63 -2.82 -5.83
CA ASP A 4 -26.15 -4.14 -6.24
C ASP A 4 -24.84 -4.03 -7.06
N ALA A 5 -24.73 -3.01 -7.93
CA ALA A 5 -23.52 -2.76 -8.69
C ALA A 5 -22.34 -2.38 -7.77
N LYS A 6 -22.58 -1.54 -6.75
CA LYS A 6 -21.57 -1.17 -5.75
C LYS A 6 -21.14 -2.36 -4.89
N LYS A 7 -22.10 -3.20 -4.49
CA LYS A 7 -21.84 -4.44 -3.75
C LYS A 7 -20.99 -5.40 -4.57
N ASN A 8 -21.37 -5.63 -5.83
CA ASN A 8 -20.63 -6.51 -6.74
C ASN A 8 -19.21 -5.99 -7.00
N TYR A 9 -19.02 -4.68 -7.16
CA TYR A 9 -17.72 -4.07 -7.32
C TYR A 9 -16.81 -4.30 -6.10
N ALA A 10 -17.31 -4.05 -4.89
CA ALA A 10 -16.56 -4.26 -3.66
C ALA A 10 -16.23 -5.75 -3.45
N GLN A 11 -17.16 -6.65 -3.75
CA GLN A 11 -16.96 -8.09 -3.68
C GLN A 11 -15.89 -8.56 -4.68
N LEU A 12 -15.93 -8.06 -5.91
CA LEU A 12 -14.92 -8.36 -6.93
C LEU A 12 -13.52 -7.92 -6.49
N LEU A 13 -13.37 -6.70 -5.95
CA LEU A 13 -12.07 -6.21 -5.45
C LEU A 13 -11.55 -7.04 -4.27
N SER A 14 -12.41 -7.36 -3.30
CA SER A 14 -12.01 -8.18 -2.16
C SER A 14 -11.54 -9.57 -2.61
N THR A 15 -12.34 -10.24 -3.44
CA THR A 15 -12.00 -11.58 -3.97
C THR A 15 -10.76 -11.54 -4.85
N ALA A 16 -10.60 -10.49 -5.68
CA ALA A 16 -9.44 -10.33 -6.53
C ALA A 16 -8.15 -10.18 -5.71
N ARG A 17 -8.20 -9.42 -4.60
CA ARG A 17 -7.07 -9.30 -3.67
C ARG A 17 -6.62 -10.68 -3.21
N ASP A 18 -7.55 -11.47 -2.66
CA ASP A 18 -7.23 -12.78 -2.10
C ASP A 18 -6.64 -13.73 -3.17
N VAL A 19 -7.24 -13.73 -4.37
CA VAL A 19 -6.77 -14.58 -5.47
C VAL A 19 -5.41 -14.15 -5.99
N PHE A 20 -5.16 -12.86 -6.13
CA PHE A 20 -3.85 -12.34 -6.56
C PHE A 20 -2.76 -12.56 -5.49
N MET A 21 -3.10 -12.50 -4.22
CA MET A 21 -2.18 -12.86 -3.14
C MET A 21 -1.80 -14.35 -3.18
N GLU A 22 -2.77 -15.23 -3.47
CA GLU A 22 -2.55 -16.68 -3.57
C GLU A 22 -1.77 -17.07 -4.84
N GLN A 23 -2.08 -16.47 -5.99
CA GLN A 23 -1.70 -16.96 -7.31
C GLN A 23 -0.82 -15.99 -8.11
N GLY A 24 -0.60 -14.76 -7.61
CA GLY A 24 0.12 -13.70 -8.32
C GLY A 24 -0.73 -12.95 -9.34
N ALA A 25 -0.12 -11.96 -10.02
CA ALA A 25 -0.79 -11.07 -10.97
C ALA A 25 -1.38 -11.79 -12.19
N ASP A 26 -0.89 -12.99 -12.52
CA ASP A 26 -1.36 -13.80 -13.65
C ASP A 26 -2.59 -14.68 -13.34
N ALA A 27 -3.16 -14.55 -12.12
CA ALA A 27 -4.34 -15.30 -11.71
C ALA A 27 -5.52 -15.16 -12.67
N SER A 28 -6.32 -16.21 -12.79
CA SER A 28 -7.42 -16.26 -13.75
C SER A 28 -8.57 -15.32 -13.37
N LEU A 29 -8.93 -14.36 -14.24
CA LEU A 29 -10.12 -13.52 -14.08
C LEU A 29 -11.41 -14.32 -14.00
N ARG A 30 -11.47 -15.51 -14.67
CA ARG A 30 -12.60 -16.43 -14.58
C ARG A 30 -12.70 -17.02 -13.16
N ASP A 31 -11.57 -17.35 -12.54
CA ASP A 31 -11.57 -17.87 -11.17
C ASP A 31 -11.98 -16.78 -10.18
N ILE A 32 -11.50 -15.55 -10.36
CA ILE A 32 -11.94 -14.39 -9.57
C ILE A 32 -13.45 -14.19 -9.68
N ALA A 33 -14.02 -14.17 -10.89
CA ALA A 33 -15.46 -14.02 -11.09
C ALA A 33 -16.25 -15.14 -10.41
N ARG A 34 -15.81 -16.39 -10.56
CA ARG A 34 -16.42 -17.57 -9.94
C ARG A 34 -16.39 -17.48 -8.40
N ARG A 35 -15.24 -17.14 -7.80
CA ARG A 35 -15.10 -17.01 -6.34
C ARG A 35 -15.88 -15.81 -5.79
N ALA A 36 -16.00 -14.74 -6.56
CA ALA A 36 -16.82 -13.57 -6.22
C ALA A 36 -18.33 -13.80 -6.45
N GLU A 37 -18.74 -14.97 -6.94
CA GLU A 37 -20.12 -15.32 -7.27
C GLU A 37 -20.78 -14.34 -8.26
N VAL A 38 -19.99 -13.79 -9.20
CA VAL A 38 -20.48 -12.90 -10.25
C VAL A 38 -20.22 -13.49 -11.64
N GLY A 39 -21.07 -13.14 -12.60
CA GLY A 39 -20.86 -13.52 -14.00
C GLY A 39 -19.58 -12.88 -14.56
N LEU A 40 -18.83 -13.63 -15.39
CA LEU A 40 -17.61 -13.13 -16.05
C LEU A 40 -17.88 -11.86 -16.87
N GLY A 41 -19.04 -11.76 -17.52
CA GLY A 41 -19.48 -10.55 -18.24
C GLY A 41 -19.71 -9.34 -17.31
N THR A 42 -20.05 -9.59 -16.04
CA THR A 42 -20.17 -8.53 -15.02
C THR A 42 -18.79 -8.05 -14.61
N LEU A 43 -17.81 -8.95 -14.42
CA LEU A 43 -16.42 -8.60 -14.15
C LEU A 43 -15.87 -7.72 -15.27
N TYR A 44 -16.00 -8.11 -16.55
CA TYR A 44 -15.50 -7.33 -17.67
C TYR A 44 -16.21 -5.98 -17.89
N ARG A 45 -17.44 -5.83 -17.42
CA ARG A 45 -18.11 -4.50 -17.42
C ARG A 45 -17.51 -3.55 -16.40
N HIS A 46 -17.03 -4.04 -15.26
CA HIS A 46 -16.36 -3.24 -14.24
C HIS A 46 -14.88 -3.04 -14.54
N PHE A 47 -14.22 -4.08 -15.03
CA PHE A 47 -12.78 -4.12 -15.28
C PHE A 47 -12.53 -4.73 -16.66
N PRO A 48 -12.46 -3.90 -17.72
CA PRO A 48 -12.33 -4.39 -19.10
C PRO A 48 -11.06 -5.21 -19.34
N THR A 49 -10.01 -4.96 -18.59
CA THR A 49 -8.74 -5.68 -18.66
C THR A 49 -8.28 -6.13 -17.28
N ARG A 50 -7.29 -7.01 -17.24
CA ARG A 50 -6.60 -7.42 -16.01
C ARG A 50 -5.94 -6.22 -15.33
N GLU A 51 -5.26 -5.40 -16.10
CA GLU A 51 -4.58 -4.20 -15.65
C GLU A 51 -5.55 -3.23 -14.98
N ALA A 52 -6.74 -3.04 -15.52
CA ALA A 52 -7.79 -2.22 -14.92
C ALA A 52 -8.25 -2.76 -13.54
N LEU A 53 -8.28 -4.08 -13.37
CA LEU A 53 -8.60 -4.68 -12.06
C LEU A 53 -7.44 -4.51 -11.07
N LEU A 54 -6.20 -4.73 -11.50
CA LEU A 54 -5.01 -4.54 -10.68
C LEU A 54 -4.85 -3.08 -10.25
N GLU A 55 -5.04 -2.14 -11.19
CA GLU A 55 -5.02 -0.70 -10.90
C GLU A 55 -6.09 -0.32 -9.85
N ALA A 56 -7.33 -0.77 -10.04
CA ALA A 56 -8.40 -0.49 -9.09
C ALA A 56 -8.12 -1.08 -7.69
N LEU A 57 -7.50 -2.25 -7.62
CA LEU A 57 -7.10 -2.90 -6.37
C LEU A 57 -6.04 -2.09 -5.63
N LEU A 58 -4.96 -1.70 -6.31
CA LEU A 58 -3.88 -0.90 -5.72
C LEU A 58 -4.36 0.49 -5.32
N ARG A 59 -5.17 1.15 -6.16
CA ARG A 59 -5.75 2.45 -5.85
C ARG A 59 -6.56 2.42 -4.57
N ALA A 60 -7.46 1.44 -4.41
CA ALA A 60 -8.24 1.28 -3.20
C ALA A 60 -7.36 1.05 -1.96
N SER A 61 -6.26 0.33 -2.11
CA SER A 61 -5.30 0.08 -1.03
C SER A 61 -4.49 1.34 -0.68
N PHE A 62 -4.07 2.12 -1.67
CA PHE A 62 -3.38 3.40 -1.46
C PHE A 62 -4.28 4.42 -0.76
N GLU A 63 -5.55 4.52 -1.18
CA GLU A 63 -6.55 5.37 -0.54
C GLU A 63 -6.77 4.96 0.92
N ALA A 64 -6.91 3.66 1.20
CA ALA A 64 -7.07 3.15 2.56
C ALA A 64 -5.86 3.45 3.45
N LEU A 65 -4.63 3.30 2.95
CA LEU A 65 -3.41 3.64 3.70
C LEU A 65 -3.26 5.15 3.93
N ALA A 66 -3.69 5.98 2.98
CA ALA A 66 -3.70 7.43 3.15
C ALA A 66 -4.74 7.87 4.20
N ASP A 67 -5.93 7.27 4.20
CA ASP A 67 -6.95 7.54 5.21
C ASP A 67 -6.51 7.04 6.59
N ARG A 68 -5.86 5.89 6.65
CA ARG A 68 -5.26 5.38 7.89
C ARG A 68 -4.21 6.33 8.48
N ALA A 69 -3.38 6.95 7.65
CA ALA A 69 -2.43 7.97 8.12
C ALA A 69 -3.15 9.15 8.79
N LYS A 70 -4.25 9.64 8.20
CA LYS A 70 -5.07 10.73 8.78
C LYS A 70 -5.70 10.33 10.12
N GLU A 71 -6.20 9.09 10.25
CA GLU A 71 -6.72 8.57 11.51
C GLU A 71 -5.63 8.56 12.60
N LEU A 72 -4.45 8.04 12.28
CA LEU A 72 -3.32 7.98 13.19
C LEU A 72 -2.82 9.37 13.59
N GLU A 73 -2.87 10.34 12.68
CA GLU A 73 -2.50 11.73 12.96
C GLU A 73 -3.29 12.34 14.13
N THR A 74 -4.55 11.95 14.28
CA THR A 74 -5.46 12.50 15.31
C THR A 74 -5.57 11.63 16.55
N SER A 75 -5.27 10.33 16.48
CA SER A 75 -5.59 9.34 17.53
C SER A 75 -4.39 8.87 18.34
N ALA A 76 -3.14 9.16 17.92
CA ALA A 76 -1.94 8.63 18.56
C ALA A 76 -0.85 9.71 18.75
N ALA A 77 0.13 9.46 19.64
CA ALA A 77 1.34 10.25 19.71
C ALA A 77 2.12 10.16 18.40
N SER A 78 2.82 11.23 18.00
CA SER A 78 3.37 11.37 16.65
C SER A 78 4.39 10.30 16.27
N ASP A 79 5.22 9.86 17.21
CA ASP A 79 6.16 8.75 17.05
C ASP A 79 5.44 7.41 16.86
N GLN A 80 4.40 7.15 17.67
CA GLN A 80 3.58 5.95 17.57
C GLN A 80 2.77 5.92 16.27
N ALA A 81 2.21 7.05 15.87
CA ALA A 81 1.47 7.20 14.61
C ALA A 81 2.37 6.88 13.41
N LEU A 82 3.56 7.48 13.35
CA LEU A 82 4.52 7.23 12.27
C LEU A 82 4.97 5.76 12.25
N LEU A 83 5.31 5.18 13.40
CA LEU A 83 5.74 3.79 13.50
C LEU A 83 4.64 2.81 13.05
N ALA A 84 3.41 2.99 13.54
CA ALA A 84 2.28 2.14 13.17
C ALA A 84 2.02 2.21 11.66
N TRP A 85 2.02 3.41 11.08
CA TRP A 85 1.83 3.57 9.66
C TRP A 85 2.96 2.95 8.82
N LEU A 86 4.22 3.08 9.26
CA LEU A 86 5.36 2.43 8.60
C LEU A 86 5.23 0.90 8.63
N GLN A 87 4.73 0.33 9.71
CA GLN A 87 4.47 -1.12 9.79
C GLN A 87 3.39 -1.55 8.78
N GLU A 88 2.30 -0.78 8.70
CA GLU A 88 1.19 -1.08 7.80
C GLU A 88 1.60 -0.97 6.32
N ILE A 89 2.37 0.07 5.93
CA ILE A 89 2.79 0.21 4.53
C ILE A 89 3.83 -0.84 4.13
N VAL A 90 4.73 -1.23 5.03
CA VAL A 90 5.69 -2.32 4.75
C VAL A 90 4.98 -3.67 4.65
N ALA A 91 3.96 -3.92 5.48
CA ALA A 91 3.11 -5.11 5.34
C ALA A 91 2.37 -5.11 4.00
N PHE A 92 1.78 -3.98 3.61
CA PHE A 92 1.12 -3.81 2.32
C PHE A 92 2.05 -4.13 1.13
N THR A 93 3.29 -3.62 1.12
CA THR A 93 4.23 -3.91 0.03
C THR A 93 4.53 -5.41 -0.08
N HIS A 94 4.60 -6.10 1.05
CA HIS A 94 4.79 -7.55 1.07
C HIS A 94 3.58 -8.31 0.54
N GLU A 95 2.40 -7.94 0.95
CA GLU A 95 1.15 -8.57 0.52
C GLU A 95 0.91 -8.40 -0.98
N HIS A 96 1.29 -7.25 -1.54
CA HIS A 96 1.04 -6.89 -2.94
C HIS A 96 2.29 -7.03 -3.85
N ARG A 97 3.34 -7.72 -3.40
CA ARG A 97 4.61 -7.86 -4.14
C ARG A 97 4.45 -8.32 -5.58
N GLY A 98 3.53 -9.28 -5.83
CA GLY A 98 3.27 -9.80 -7.18
C GLY A 98 2.49 -8.85 -8.09
N ILE A 99 1.95 -7.74 -7.55
CA ILE A 99 1.11 -6.77 -8.27
C ILE A 99 1.86 -5.46 -8.49
N LEU A 100 2.63 -5.00 -7.51
CA LEU A 100 3.31 -3.70 -7.56
C LEU A 100 4.27 -3.59 -8.74
N GLY A 101 5.11 -4.62 -8.97
CA GLY A 101 6.07 -4.63 -10.08
C GLY A 101 5.41 -4.42 -11.45
N PRO A 102 4.43 -5.24 -11.86
CA PRO A 102 3.70 -5.06 -13.11
C PRO A 102 3.00 -3.71 -13.26
N MET A 103 2.65 -3.05 -12.15
CA MET A 103 1.91 -1.77 -12.14
C MET A 103 2.81 -0.53 -12.01
N MET A 104 4.14 -0.69 -11.96
CA MET A 104 5.06 0.46 -11.81
C MET A 104 4.88 1.52 -12.90
N GLY A 105 4.68 1.12 -14.17
CA GLY A 105 4.41 2.07 -15.25
C GLY A 105 3.18 2.96 -14.98
N ALA A 106 2.09 2.39 -14.47
CA ALA A 106 0.91 3.16 -14.10
C ALA A 106 1.10 4.01 -12.84
N ILE A 107 1.97 3.58 -11.91
CA ILE A 107 2.33 4.36 -10.71
C ILE A 107 3.17 5.58 -11.10
N GLU A 108 4.02 5.48 -12.12
CA GLU A 108 4.90 6.54 -12.59
C GLU A 108 4.24 7.48 -13.62
N ASP A 109 3.15 7.06 -14.27
CA ASP A 109 2.43 7.86 -15.25
C ASP A 109 1.57 8.95 -14.58
N PRO A 110 1.90 10.26 -14.74
CA PRO A 110 1.16 11.36 -14.13
C PRO A 110 -0.33 11.44 -14.53
N ASP A 111 -0.70 10.88 -15.67
CA ASP A 111 -2.08 10.87 -16.16
C ASP A 111 -2.90 9.70 -15.62
N SER A 112 -2.26 8.79 -14.91
CA SER A 112 -2.90 7.62 -14.30
C SER A 112 -3.61 7.97 -12.99
N ALA A 113 -4.80 7.39 -12.78
CA ALA A 113 -5.52 7.48 -11.50
C ALA A 113 -4.73 6.79 -10.35
N LEU A 114 -3.93 5.79 -10.67
CA LEU A 114 -3.06 5.12 -9.71
C LEU A 114 -1.93 6.03 -9.24
N HIS A 115 -1.33 6.83 -10.14
CA HIS A 115 -0.36 7.86 -9.80
C HIS A 115 -0.94 8.86 -8.80
N ALA A 116 -2.13 9.40 -9.08
CA ALA A 116 -2.78 10.36 -8.20
C ALA A 116 -3.00 9.81 -6.78
N SER A 117 -3.41 8.54 -6.67
CA SER A 117 -3.56 7.85 -5.37
C SER A 117 -2.22 7.60 -4.68
N CYS A 118 -1.16 7.29 -5.45
CA CYS A 118 0.20 7.14 -4.93
C CYS A 118 0.74 8.47 -4.37
N VAL A 119 0.52 9.59 -5.06
CA VAL A 119 0.88 10.93 -4.58
C VAL A 119 0.15 11.26 -3.29
N THR A 120 -1.14 10.95 -3.20
CA THR A 120 -1.94 11.15 -1.97
C THR A 120 -1.37 10.32 -0.81
N LEU A 121 -1.04 9.06 -1.04
CA LEU A 121 -0.41 8.19 -0.05
C LEU A 121 0.93 8.74 0.44
N ARG A 122 1.80 9.16 -0.50
CA ARG A 122 3.10 9.76 -0.18
C ARG A 122 2.95 11.04 0.65
N SER A 123 2.01 11.91 0.30
CA SER A 123 1.72 13.13 1.04
C SER A 123 1.25 12.85 2.47
N ALA A 124 0.41 11.83 2.65
CA ALA A 124 -0.06 11.43 3.98
C ALA A 124 1.08 10.89 4.87
N GLY A 125 1.97 10.07 4.33
CA GLY A 125 3.16 9.59 5.04
C GLY A 125 4.14 10.72 5.39
N ALA A 126 4.36 11.66 4.47
CA ALA A 126 5.18 12.84 4.70
C ALA A 126 4.61 13.75 5.81
N ALA A 127 3.27 13.86 5.92
CA ALA A 127 2.62 14.62 6.98
C ALA A 127 2.85 13.99 8.37
N LEU A 128 2.76 12.65 8.48
CA LEU A 128 3.09 11.94 9.73
C LEU A 128 4.55 12.14 10.14
N LEU A 129 5.48 12.08 9.17
CA LEU A 129 6.90 12.35 9.41
C LEU A 129 7.10 13.77 9.90
N ALA A 130 6.55 14.78 9.20
CA ALA A 130 6.69 16.18 9.55
C ALA A 130 6.14 16.49 10.96
N ARG A 131 5.01 15.88 11.34
CA ARG A 131 4.45 15.98 12.69
C ARG A 131 5.40 15.40 13.73
N ALA A 132 5.97 14.22 13.49
CA ALA A 132 6.91 13.59 14.41
C ALA A 132 8.22 14.42 14.53
N GLN A 133 8.67 15.06 13.45
CA GLN A 133 9.80 15.99 13.45
C GLN A 133 9.49 17.26 14.26
N ALA A 134 8.32 17.85 14.08
CA ALA A 134 7.88 19.03 14.83
C ALA A 134 7.83 18.78 16.35
N ASP A 135 7.44 17.56 16.75
CA ASP A 135 7.43 17.11 18.15
C ASP A 135 8.82 16.68 18.67
N GLY A 136 9.86 16.74 17.83
CA GLY A 136 11.22 16.30 18.18
C GLY A 136 11.33 14.78 18.40
N LYS A 137 10.43 14.01 17.78
CA LYS A 137 10.35 12.56 17.90
C LYS A 137 10.91 11.81 16.69
N ALA A 138 11.15 12.49 15.56
CA ALA A 138 11.81 11.97 14.39
C ALA A 138 13.00 12.86 13.99
N ARG A 139 13.95 12.26 13.29
CA ARG A 139 15.13 12.97 12.78
C ARG A 139 14.73 14.08 11.81
N PRO A 140 15.26 15.29 11.92
CA PRO A 140 14.82 16.45 11.14
C PRO A 140 15.38 16.49 9.72
N ASP A 141 16.40 15.68 9.42
CA ASP A 141 17.15 15.65 8.17
C ASP A 141 16.65 14.59 7.16
N LEU A 142 15.51 13.94 7.44
CA LEU A 142 14.82 13.00 6.55
C LEU A 142 13.63 13.70 5.91
N ASP A 143 13.52 13.63 4.60
CA ASP A 143 12.31 14.11 3.89
C ASP A 143 11.31 12.98 3.55
N GLY A 144 10.13 13.40 3.04
CA GLY A 144 9.07 12.43 2.70
C GLY A 144 9.43 11.55 1.51
N ALA A 145 10.25 12.00 0.56
CA ALA A 145 10.68 11.19 -0.58
C ALA A 145 11.66 10.12 -0.13
N GLU A 146 12.67 10.50 0.66
CA GLU A 146 13.64 9.57 1.27
C GLU A 146 12.96 8.52 2.15
N LEU A 147 11.88 8.89 2.88
CA LEU A 147 11.08 7.94 3.65
C LEU A 147 10.50 6.85 2.73
N PHE A 148 9.94 7.22 1.57
CA PHE A 148 9.38 6.26 0.62
C PHE A 148 10.47 5.43 -0.08
N ASP A 149 11.65 5.99 -0.34
CA ASP A 149 12.80 5.24 -0.86
C ASP A 149 13.25 4.16 0.11
N LEU A 150 13.25 4.45 1.42
CA LEU A 150 13.52 3.44 2.46
C LEU A 150 12.46 2.33 2.50
N ILE A 151 11.17 2.68 2.34
CA ILE A 151 10.08 1.71 2.25
C ILE A 151 10.25 0.83 1.01
N ALA A 152 10.56 1.43 -0.15
CA ALA A 152 10.79 0.70 -1.40
C ALA A 152 12.01 -0.25 -1.29
N ALA A 153 13.10 0.19 -0.66
CA ALA A 153 14.27 -0.64 -0.39
C ALA A 153 13.94 -1.84 0.50
N LEU A 154 13.13 -1.63 1.55
CA LEU A 154 12.66 -2.72 2.41
C LEU A 154 11.77 -3.71 1.66
N ALA A 155 10.88 -3.23 0.80
CA ALA A 155 10.04 -4.06 -0.05
C ALA A 155 10.89 -4.93 -0.96
N TRP A 156 11.87 -4.34 -1.64
CA TRP A 156 12.80 -5.06 -2.51
C TRP A 156 13.62 -6.13 -1.75
N LEU A 157 14.16 -5.79 -0.57
CA LEU A 157 14.91 -6.75 0.26
C LEU A 157 14.05 -7.94 0.67
N ARG A 158 12.76 -7.73 0.94
CA ARG A 158 11.83 -8.79 1.32
C ARG A 158 11.54 -9.77 0.19
N GLU A 159 11.64 -9.34 -1.05
CA GLU A 159 11.48 -10.18 -2.24
C GLU A 159 12.70 -11.09 -2.49
N GLN A 160 13.87 -10.73 -1.94
CA GLN A 160 15.10 -11.51 -2.13
C GLN A 160 15.15 -12.66 -1.12
N PRO A 161 15.16 -13.95 -1.55
CA PRO A 161 15.13 -15.10 -0.63
C PRO A 161 16.25 -15.09 0.43
N SER A 162 17.44 -14.57 0.08
CA SER A 162 18.58 -14.46 0.97
C SER A 162 18.45 -13.36 2.04
N HIS A 163 17.57 -12.37 1.82
CA HIS A 163 17.38 -11.23 2.71
C HIS A 163 16.07 -11.27 3.49
N ALA A 164 15.04 -11.91 2.94
CA ALA A 164 13.70 -11.99 3.52
C ALA A 164 13.68 -12.35 5.02
N PRO A 165 14.46 -13.33 5.54
CA PRO A 165 14.46 -13.69 6.95
C PRO A 165 14.97 -12.58 7.90
N ARG A 166 15.67 -11.56 7.36
CA ARG A 166 16.25 -10.46 8.14
C ARG A 166 15.49 -9.15 8.00
N THR A 167 14.46 -9.08 7.15
CA THR A 167 13.78 -7.83 6.80
C THR A 167 13.11 -7.19 8.01
N ASP A 168 12.52 -7.97 8.91
CA ASP A 168 11.89 -7.43 10.12
C ASP A 168 12.90 -6.79 11.07
N ARG A 169 14.11 -7.37 11.17
CA ARG A 169 15.21 -6.76 11.92
C ARG A 169 15.70 -5.47 11.24
N ILE A 170 15.84 -5.48 9.93
CA ILE A 170 16.24 -4.28 9.15
C ILE A 170 15.20 -3.19 9.31
N PHE A 171 13.90 -3.52 9.24
CA PHE A 171 12.82 -2.58 9.53
C PHE A 171 12.98 -1.96 10.92
N SER A 172 13.21 -2.76 11.96
CA SER A 172 13.38 -2.27 13.34
C SER A 172 14.59 -1.32 13.47
N ILE A 173 15.68 -1.59 12.75
CA ILE A 173 16.87 -0.72 12.72
C ILE A 173 16.54 0.61 12.03
N ILE A 174 15.86 0.57 10.87
CA ILE A 174 15.48 1.77 10.11
C ILE A 174 14.49 2.60 10.92
N ALA A 175 13.45 1.98 11.49
CA ALA A 175 12.48 2.68 12.33
C ALA A 175 13.15 3.34 13.55
N GLY A 176 14.09 2.64 14.20
CA GLY A 176 14.88 3.20 15.29
C GLY A 176 15.84 4.30 14.89
N ALA A 177 16.29 4.35 13.61
CA ALA A 177 17.10 5.44 13.08
C ALA A 177 16.28 6.66 12.67
N ILE A 178 15.02 6.45 12.26
CA ILE A 178 14.06 7.52 11.92
C ILE A 178 13.53 8.18 13.19
N LEU A 179 13.12 7.36 14.16
CA LEU A 179 12.55 7.83 15.43
C LEU A 179 13.67 8.17 16.42
N MET A 180 13.64 9.39 16.92
CA MET A 180 14.54 9.84 17.96
C MET A 180 14.05 9.34 19.32
N ASN A 181 14.50 8.14 19.75
CA ASN A 181 14.37 7.77 21.15
C ASN A 181 15.21 8.74 21.97
N ARG A 182 14.59 9.72 22.62
CA ARG A 182 15.21 10.36 23.79
C ARG A 182 15.31 9.28 24.86
N ALA A 183 16.48 8.63 24.93
CA ALA A 183 16.86 7.97 26.17
C ALA A 183 16.78 9.03 27.26
N GLY A 184 15.82 8.91 28.17
CA GLY A 184 15.68 9.73 29.36
C GLY A 184 16.82 9.45 30.34
#